data_25b9456d339c0906957a9477c3485907
#
_entry.id   25b9456d339c0906957a9477c3485907
#
_cell.length_a   1.000
_cell.length_b   1.000
_cell.length_c   1.000
_cell.angle_alpha   90.00
_cell.angle_beta   90.00
_cell.angle_gamma   90.00
#
_symmetry.space_group_name_H-M   'P 1'
#
loop_
_entity.id
_entity.type
_entity.pdbx_description
1 polymer ?
#
loop_
_entity_poly.entity_id
_entity_poly.type
_entity_poly.pdbx_seq_one_letter_code
_entity_poly.pdbx_strand_id
1 'polypeptide(L)'
;MARSTWSGLNDAQLLAQCEVDTYRASGPGGQKRNKTSSAVRIRHLSSGLIAIAEESRSQHENRVKALRRLRQAFYLQMRDPIDVQGLTSVSQRAELASVRSPAGKFEVGRKDVRFWPVAGLVLDVLEATQGRVSDAAGALGISTGHLIDFLEMEPKVWQQANQLRQRFGQKPLKTGN
;
A
#
# COMPACT_ATOMS: atom_id res chain seq x y z
N MET A 1 -10.21 6.76 -9.80
CA MET A 1 -10.78 5.40 -9.63
C MET A 1 -10.47 4.94 -8.21
N ALA A 2 -11.46 4.37 -7.52
CA ALA A 2 -11.32 3.96 -6.13
C ALA A 2 -10.53 2.65 -6.00
N ARG A 3 -9.69 2.52 -5.00
CA ARG A 3 -8.92 1.31 -4.68
C ARG A 3 -9.82 0.12 -4.40
N SER A 4 -10.95 0.34 -3.70
CA SER A 4 -11.94 -0.67 -3.35
C SER A 4 -12.44 -1.48 -4.55
N THR A 5 -12.43 -0.91 -5.75
CA THR A 5 -12.81 -1.60 -6.99
C THR A 5 -11.95 -2.86 -7.23
N TRP A 6 -10.70 -2.88 -6.82
CA TRP A 6 -9.76 -3.97 -7.14
C TRP A 6 -9.15 -4.67 -5.92
N SER A 7 -9.13 -4.01 -4.75
CA SER A 7 -8.49 -4.59 -3.56
C SER A 7 -9.18 -5.88 -3.08
N GLY A 8 -10.48 -6.04 -3.31
CA GLY A 8 -11.27 -7.21 -2.95
C GLY A 8 -11.25 -8.37 -3.96
N LEU A 9 -10.65 -8.18 -5.15
CA LEU A 9 -10.59 -9.23 -6.17
C LEU A 9 -9.64 -10.35 -5.75
N ASN A 10 -10.00 -11.60 -6.06
CA ASN A 10 -9.06 -12.71 -5.95
C ASN A 10 -7.96 -12.63 -7.03
N ASP A 11 -6.93 -13.47 -6.94
CA ASP A 11 -5.77 -13.40 -7.84
C ASP A 11 -6.14 -13.65 -9.30
N ALA A 12 -7.04 -14.57 -9.58
CA ALA A 12 -7.48 -14.87 -10.95
C ALA A 12 -8.28 -13.70 -11.54
N GLN A 13 -9.20 -13.12 -10.77
CA GLN A 13 -9.99 -11.95 -11.18
C GLN A 13 -9.11 -10.72 -11.44
N LEU A 14 -8.11 -10.49 -10.57
CA LEU A 14 -7.19 -9.38 -10.74
C LEU A 14 -6.30 -9.58 -11.97
N LEU A 15 -5.73 -10.77 -12.16
CA LEU A 15 -4.90 -11.09 -13.31
C LEU A 15 -5.65 -11.00 -14.63
N ALA A 16 -6.95 -11.30 -14.66
CA ALA A 16 -7.80 -11.14 -15.85
C ALA A 16 -7.90 -9.68 -16.33
N GLN A 17 -7.59 -8.71 -15.44
CA GLN A 17 -7.57 -7.27 -15.75
C GLN A 17 -6.16 -6.74 -16.00
N CYS A 18 -5.17 -7.64 -16.11
CA CYS A 18 -3.77 -7.29 -16.24
C CYS A 18 -3.17 -7.84 -17.53
N GLU A 19 -2.22 -7.10 -18.06
CA GLU A 19 -1.25 -7.59 -19.03
C GLU A 19 -0.05 -8.17 -18.27
N VAL A 20 0.34 -9.39 -18.61
CA VAL A 20 1.43 -10.10 -17.92
C VAL A 20 2.52 -10.42 -18.95
N ASP A 21 3.67 -9.79 -18.81
CA ASP A 21 4.83 -10.00 -19.66
C ASP A 21 5.91 -10.77 -18.91
N THR A 22 6.59 -11.64 -19.64
CA THR A 22 7.80 -12.31 -19.19
C THR A 22 8.98 -11.88 -20.03
N TYR A 23 10.10 -11.58 -19.38
CA TYR A 23 11.29 -11.11 -20.08
C TYR A 23 12.57 -11.60 -19.42
N ARG A 24 13.69 -11.40 -20.11
CA ARG A 24 15.00 -11.66 -19.53
C ARG A 24 15.46 -10.44 -18.75
N ALA A 25 15.70 -10.62 -17.44
CA ALA A 25 16.27 -9.55 -16.65
C ALA A 25 17.69 -9.22 -17.14
N SER A 26 17.93 -7.96 -17.46
CA SER A 26 19.27 -7.45 -17.74
C SER A 26 19.99 -7.17 -16.41
N GLY A 27 21.25 -7.61 -16.28
CA GLY A 27 22.07 -7.31 -15.10
C GLY A 27 23.19 -8.30 -14.86
N PRO A 28 24.16 -7.98 -13.98
CA PRO A 28 25.25 -8.90 -13.65
C PRO A 28 24.71 -10.18 -13.03
N GLY A 29 24.86 -11.29 -13.70
CA GLY A 29 24.42 -12.61 -13.25
C GLY A 29 24.89 -13.68 -14.20
N GLY A 30 25.27 -14.87 -13.68
CA GLY A 30 25.89 -15.95 -14.46
C GLY A 30 25.07 -16.43 -15.64
N GLN A 31 25.69 -17.20 -16.55
CA GLN A 31 25.14 -17.67 -17.84
C GLN A 31 23.69 -18.21 -17.78
N LYS A 32 23.26 -18.79 -16.67
CA LYS A 32 21.93 -19.37 -16.49
C LYS A 32 20.83 -18.29 -16.33
N ARG A 33 21.18 -17.11 -15.79
CA ARG A 33 20.25 -15.97 -15.65
C ARG A 33 19.95 -15.32 -17.02
N ASN A 34 20.95 -15.37 -17.92
CA ASN A 34 20.82 -14.79 -19.26
C ASN A 34 20.09 -15.70 -20.26
N LYS A 35 19.81 -16.96 -19.89
CA LYS A 35 19.15 -17.94 -20.77
C LYS A 35 17.65 -18.13 -20.49
N THR A 36 17.14 -17.69 -19.34
CA THR A 36 15.74 -17.93 -18.95
C THR A 36 14.97 -16.62 -18.77
N SER A 37 13.82 -16.49 -19.41
CA SER A 37 12.88 -15.38 -19.22
C SER A 37 12.07 -15.58 -17.94
N SER A 38 12.70 -15.38 -16.78
CA SER A 38 12.06 -15.58 -15.48
C SER A 38 11.50 -14.30 -14.86
N ALA A 39 11.91 -13.13 -15.34
CA ALA A 39 11.36 -11.86 -14.87
C ALA A 39 9.90 -11.69 -15.32
N VAL A 40 9.08 -11.19 -14.43
CA VAL A 40 7.64 -10.98 -14.65
C VAL A 40 7.29 -9.52 -14.40
N ARG A 41 6.60 -8.91 -15.35
CA ARG A 41 5.96 -7.60 -15.25
C ARG A 41 4.45 -7.79 -15.36
N ILE A 42 3.72 -7.24 -14.41
CA ILE A 42 2.26 -7.21 -14.40
C ILE A 42 1.83 -5.74 -14.49
N ARG A 43 1.06 -5.41 -15.51
CA ARG A 43 0.45 -4.09 -15.71
C ARG A 43 -1.04 -4.20 -15.56
N HIS A 44 -1.62 -3.52 -14.59
CA HIS A 44 -3.07 -3.43 -14.45
C HIS A 44 -3.62 -2.40 -15.43
N LEU A 45 -4.47 -2.85 -16.36
CA LEU A 45 -4.88 -2.04 -17.53
C LEU A 45 -5.65 -0.78 -17.14
N SER A 46 -6.60 -0.91 -16.22
CA SER A 46 -7.47 0.21 -15.84
C SER A 46 -6.76 1.29 -15.00
N SER A 47 -5.81 0.92 -14.13
CA SER A 47 -5.10 1.89 -13.29
C SER A 47 -3.75 2.32 -13.86
N GLY A 48 -3.21 1.59 -14.82
CA GLY A 48 -1.85 1.78 -15.33
C GLY A 48 -0.73 1.38 -14.38
N LEU A 49 -1.05 0.87 -13.18
CA LEU A 49 -0.04 0.44 -12.21
C LEU A 49 0.75 -0.76 -12.73
N ILE A 50 2.06 -0.71 -12.52
CA ILE A 50 3.00 -1.74 -12.96
C ILE A 50 3.73 -2.30 -11.74
N ALA A 51 3.85 -3.62 -11.69
CA ALA A 51 4.66 -4.33 -10.72
C ALA A 51 5.60 -5.30 -11.41
N ILE A 52 6.84 -5.34 -10.95
CA ILE A 52 7.91 -6.16 -11.51
C ILE A 52 8.50 -7.04 -10.42
N ALA A 53 8.83 -8.29 -10.77
CA ALA A 53 9.63 -9.18 -9.94
C ALA A 53 10.60 -10.00 -10.83
N GLU A 54 11.87 -10.02 -10.43
CA GLU A 54 12.96 -10.64 -11.20
C GLU A 54 14.00 -11.33 -10.31
N GLU A 55 13.71 -11.46 -9.01
CA GLU A 55 14.67 -11.95 -8.02
C GLU A 55 14.84 -13.46 -8.04
N SER A 56 13.81 -14.19 -8.50
CA SER A 56 13.84 -15.64 -8.57
C SER A 56 14.18 -16.16 -9.97
N ARG A 57 14.75 -17.37 -10.02
CA ARG A 57 14.91 -18.12 -11.28
C ARG A 57 13.58 -18.75 -11.73
N SER A 58 12.59 -18.82 -10.83
CA SER A 58 11.26 -19.34 -11.11
C SER A 58 10.35 -18.22 -11.57
N GLN A 59 9.86 -18.32 -12.79
CA GLN A 59 8.84 -17.43 -13.35
C GLN A 59 7.57 -17.44 -12.48
N HIS A 60 7.19 -18.61 -11.97
CA HIS A 60 6.03 -18.74 -11.09
C HIS A 60 6.19 -17.93 -9.80
N GLU A 61 7.35 -18.04 -9.13
CA GLU A 61 7.63 -17.24 -7.93
C GLU A 61 7.64 -15.74 -8.21
N ASN A 62 8.24 -15.33 -9.33
CA ASN A 62 8.24 -13.92 -9.73
C ASN A 62 6.81 -13.42 -10.02
N ARG A 63 5.96 -14.26 -10.64
CA ARG A 63 4.55 -13.91 -10.87
C ARG A 63 3.81 -13.67 -9.55
N VAL A 64 3.97 -14.55 -8.56
CA VAL A 64 3.38 -14.39 -7.23
C VAL A 64 3.89 -13.12 -6.54
N LYS A 65 5.20 -12.84 -6.62
CA LYS A 65 5.81 -11.63 -6.05
C LYS A 65 5.31 -10.36 -6.74
N ALA A 66 5.24 -10.36 -8.07
CA ALA A 66 4.75 -9.22 -8.85
C ALA A 66 3.28 -8.92 -8.52
N LEU A 67 2.43 -9.94 -8.43
CA LEU A 67 1.02 -9.78 -8.05
C LEU A 67 0.87 -9.21 -6.64
N ARG A 68 1.65 -9.69 -5.67
CA ARG A 68 1.68 -9.14 -4.32
C ARG A 68 2.11 -7.66 -4.32
N ARG A 69 3.12 -7.29 -5.12
CA ARG A 69 3.56 -5.89 -5.29
C ARG A 69 2.49 -5.02 -5.92
N LEU A 70 1.75 -5.55 -6.90
CA LEU A 70 0.62 -4.84 -7.51
C LEU A 70 -0.48 -4.55 -6.46
N ARG A 71 -0.84 -5.53 -5.62
CA ARG A 71 -1.79 -5.32 -4.53
C ARG A 71 -1.31 -4.25 -3.53
N GLN A 72 -0.03 -4.25 -3.18
CA GLN A 72 0.55 -3.21 -2.35
C GLN A 72 0.49 -1.83 -3.02
N ALA A 73 0.73 -1.77 -4.34
CA ALA A 73 0.66 -0.53 -5.10
C ALA A 73 -0.75 0.09 -5.10
N PHE A 74 -1.82 -0.72 -5.11
CA PHE A 74 -3.18 -0.21 -4.95
C PHE A 74 -3.34 0.54 -3.62
N TYR A 75 -2.90 -0.03 -2.50
CA TYR A 75 -2.99 0.63 -1.20
C TYR A 75 -2.12 1.88 -1.09
N LEU A 76 -0.95 1.89 -1.74
CA LEU A 76 -0.02 3.01 -1.70
C LEU A 76 -0.43 4.17 -2.60
N GLN A 77 -0.92 3.90 -3.82
CA GLN A 77 -1.05 4.92 -4.86
C GLN A 77 -2.50 5.30 -5.17
N MET A 78 -3.47 4.46 -4.78
CA MET A 78 -4.88 4.72 -5.02
C MET A 78 -5.59 5.07 -3.72
N ARG A 79 -6.57 5.99 -3.82
CA ARG A 79 -7.34 6.47 -2.67
C ARG A 79 -8.81 6.10 -2.84
N ASP A 80 -9.43 5.73 -1.72
CA ASP A 80 -10.88 5.71 -1.60
C ASP A 80 -11.29 7.04 -0.96
N PRO A 81 -12.07 7.89 -1.67
CA PRO A 81 -12.48 9.18 -1.13
C PRO A 81 -13.26 9.02 0.18
N ILE A 82 -12.94 9.84 1.16
CA ILE A 82 -13.64 9.92 2.44
C ILE A 82 -14.22 11.33 2.55
N ASP A 83 -15.53 11.44 2.69
CA ASP A 83 -16.22 12.70 2.95
C ASP A 83 -16.21 13.04 4.45
N VAL A 84 -16.77 14.19 4.80
CA VAL A 84 -16.81 14.67 6.19
C VAL A 84 -17.55 13.70 7.12
N GLN A 85 -18.64 13.08 6.65
CA GLN A 85 -19.38 12.09 7.44
C GLN A 85 -18.57 10.80 7.62
N GLY A 86 -17.90 10.35 6.56
CA GLY A 86 -16.99 9.21 6.61
C GLY A 86 -15.83 9.43 7.57
N LEU A 87 -15.30 10.66 7.69
CA LEU A 87 -14.24 10.97 8.67
C LEU A 87 -14.70 10.81 10.11
N THR A 88 -15.94 11.18 10.44
CA THR A 88 -16.48 11.04 11.83
C THR A 88 -16.69 9.59 12.24
N SER A 89 -16.90 8.69 11.29
CA SER A 89 -17.18 7.27 11.53
C SER A 89 -16.00 6.35 11.20
N VAL A 90 -14.92 6.87 10.63
CA VAL A 90 -13.80 6.04 10.14
C VAL A 90 -13.17 5.18 11.23
N SER A 91 -13.12 5.65 12.47
CA SER A 91 -12.59 4.90 13.61
C SER A 91 -13.35 3.61 13.92
N GLN A 92 -14.60 3.49 13.44
CA GLN A 92 -15.47 2.33 13.65
C GLN A 92 -15.41 1.32 12.50
N ARG A 93 -14.63 1.60 11.44
CA ARG A 93 -14.48 0.67 10.31
C ARG A 93 -13.89 -0.66 10.75
N ALA A 94 -14.36 -1.74 10.17
CA ALA A 94 -13.98 -3.10 10.52
C ALA A 94 -12.45 -3.34 10.41
N GLU A 95 -11.80 -2.72 9.41
CA GLU A 95 -10.36 -2.81 9.22
C GLU A 95 -9.60 -2.30 10.45
N LEU A 96 -10.03 -1.17 11.03
CA LEU A 96 -9.41 -0.60 12.23
C LEU A 96 -9.81 -1.35 13.50
N ALA A 97 -11.07 -1.76 13.60
CA ALA A 97 -11.55 -2.54 14.74
C ALA A 97 -10.78 -3.85 14.91
N SER A 98 -10.41 -4.50 13.80
CA SER A 98 -9.66 -5.77 13.81
C SER A 98 -8.22 -5.66 14.31
N VAL A 99 -7.65 -4.46 14.33
CA VAL A 99 -6.24 -4.21 14.72
C VAL A 99 -6.09 -3.27 15.90
N ARG A 100 -7.19 -2.75 16.44
CA ARG A 100 -7.16 -1.80 17.58
C ARG A 100 -7.00 -2.54 18.89
N SER A 101 -6.01 -2.14 19.67
CA SER A 101 -5.85 -2.60 21.04
C SER A 101 -6.79 -1.85 22.01
N PRO A 102 -7.03 -2.39 23.23
CA PRO A 102 -7.75 -1.67 24.27
C PRO A 102 -7.11 -0.33 24.65
N ALA A 103 -5.79 -0.19 24.45
CA ALA A 103 -5.05 1.05 24.67
C ALA A 103 -5.18 2.06 23.51
N GLY A 104 -6.00 1.79 22.49
CA GLY A 104 -6.24 2.69 21.37
C GLY A 104 -5.07 2.76 20.38
N LYS A 105 -4.21 1.74 20.32
CA LYS A 105 -3.10 1.63 19.36
C LYS A 105 -3.44 0.66 18.24
N PHE A 106 -2.78 0.77 17.11
CA PHE A 106 -2.84 -0.27 16.07
C PHE A 106 -1.81 -1.36 16.38
N GLU A 107 -2.30 -2.56 16.65
CA GLU A 107 -1.50 -3.77 16.85
C GLU A 107 -1.49 -4.62 15.59
N VAL A 108 -0.72 -4.17 14.61
CA VAL A 108 -0.55 -4.85 13.32
C VAL A 108 0.87 -4.68 12.81
N GLY A 109 1.56 -5.78 12.55
CA GLY A 109 2.91 -5.76 12.01
C GLY A 109 2.92 -5.84 10.46
N ARG A 110 4.02 -5.43 9.83
CA ARG A 110 4.20 -5.43 8.36
C ARG A 110 3.93 -6.76 7.65
N LYS A 111 4.06 -7.88 8.36
CA LYS A 111 3.84 -9.25 7.81
C LYS A 111 2.39 -9.69 7.94
N ASP A 112 1.58 -8.98 8.72
CA ASP A 112 0.15 -9.27 8.89
C ASP A 112 -0.62 -8.93 7.61
N VAL A 113 -1.54 -9.79 7.21
CA VAL A 113 -2.36 -9.58 6.01
C VAL A 113 -3.24 -8.32 6.11
N ARG A 114 -3.57 -7.89 7.35
CA ARG A 114 -4.36 -6.70 7.65
C ARG A 114 -3.57 -5.39 7.52
N PHE A 115 -2.24 -5.46 7.47
CA PHE A 115 -1.39 -4.26 7.44
C PHE A 115 -1.72 -3.36 6.25
N TRP A 116 -1.75 -3.91 5.03
CA TRP A 116 -1.95 -3.12 3.82
C TRP A 116 -3.35 -2.50 3.72
N PRO A 117 -4.46 -3.20 4.03
CA PRO A 117 -5.78 -2.58 4.18
C PRO A 117 -5.80 -1.41 5.15
N VAL A 118 -5.21 -1.56 6.33
CA VAL A 118 -5.09 -0.48 7.34
C VAL A 118 -4.25 0.68 6.81
N ALA A 119 -3.07 0.40 6.21
CA ALA A 119 -2.21 1.43 5.64
C ALA A 119 -2.92 2.24 4.53
N GLY A 120 -3.68 1.55 3.67
CA GLY A 120 -4.49 2.20 2.65
C GLY A 120 -5.52 3.15 3.26
N LEU A 121 -6.27 2.70 4.27
CA LEU A 121 -7.26 3.52 4.97
C LEU A 121 -6.62 4.70 5.69
N VAL A 122 -5.48 4.51 6.35
CA VAL A 122 -4.71 5.58 6.98
C VAL A 122 -4.30 6.66 5.97
N LEU A 123 -3.84 6.24 4.79
CA LEU A 123 -3.48 7.18 3.72
C LEU A 123 -4.71 7.91 3.13
N ASP A 124 -5.88 7.26 3.05
CA ASP A 124 -7.13 7.89 2.63
C ASP A 124 -7.56 8.97 3.62
N VAL A 125 -7.49 8.68 4.93
CA VAL A 125 -7.78 9.65 5.98
C VAL A 125 -6.80 10.81 5.96
N LEU A 126 -5.51 10.53 5.76
CA LEU A 126 -4.49 11.57 5.65
C LEU A 126 -4.74 12.49 4.44
N GLU A 127 -5.19 11.95 3.31
CA GLU A 127 -5.59 12.75 2.16
C GLU A 127 -6.84 13.59 2.45
N ALA A 128 -7.88 13.00 3.03
CA ALA A 128 -9.12 13.69 3.38
C ALA A 128 -8.89 14.83 4.41
N THR A 129 -7.90 14.69 5.29
CA THR A 129 -7.47 15.72 6.24
C THR A 129 -6.39 16.66 5.69
N GLN A 130 -6.15 16.66 4.36
CA GLN A 130 -5.17 17.53 3.70
C GLN A 130 -3.75 17.42 4.29
N GLY A 131 -3.34 16.20 4.66
CA GLY A 131 -2.02 15.93 5.24
C GLY A 131 -1.84 16.39 6.68
N ARG A 132 -2.89 16.86 7.35
CA ARG A 132 -2.83 17.26 8.78
C ARG A 132 -2.86 16.02 9.68
N VAL A 133 -1.70 15.67 10.25
CA VAL A 133 -1.51 14.43 11.00
C VAL A 133 -2.34 14.38 12.29
N SER A 134 -2.50 15.53 12.97
CA SER A 134 -3.34 15.62 14.17
C SER A 134 -4.80 15.32 13.87
N ASP A 135 -5.33 15.87 12.76
CA ASP A 135 -6.71 15.67 12.35
C ASP A 135 -6.93 14.23 11.89
N ALA A 136 -5.97 13.67 11.14
CA ALA A 136 -5.99 12.26 10.74
C ALA A 136 -5.97 11.31 11.95
N ALA A 137 -5.10 11.57 12.93
CA ALA A 137 -5.02 10.78 14.15
C ALA A 137 -6.34 10.86 14.96
N GLY A 138 -6.91 12.06 15.09
CA GLY A 138 -8.22 12.25 15.73
C GLY A 138 -9.34 11.47 15.05
N ALA A 139 -9.44 11.55 13.71
CA ALA A 139 -10.43 10.78 12.95
C ALA A 139 -10.24 9.27 13.09
N LEU A 140 -8.99 8.80 13.07
CA LEU A 140 -8.64 7.39 13.28
C LEU A 140 -8.83 6.93 14.74
N GLY A 141 -9.02 7.84 15.70
CA GLY A 141 -9.18 7.53 17.13
C GLY A 141 -7.90 7.02 17.78
N ILE A 142 -6.75 7.52 17.38
CA ILE A 142 -5.42 7.21 17.93
C ILE A 142 -4.65 8.50 18.24
N SER A 143 -3.54 8.42 18.96
CA SER A 143 -2.68 9.57 19.16
C SER A 143 -1.83 9.89 17.91
N THR A 144 -1.40 11.13 17.77
CA THR A 144 -0.50 11.57 16.69
C THR A 144 0.81 10.77 16.69
N GLY A 145 1.38 10.50 17.87
CA GLY A 145 2.58 9.68 17.99
C GLY A 145 2.37 8.26 17.42
N HIS A 146 1.27 7.59 17.80
CA HIS A 146 0.97 6.25 17.27
C HIS A 146 0.70 6.24 15.76
N LEU A 147 0.14 7.32 15.22
CA LEU A 147 0.01 7.45 13.76
C LEU A 147 1.37 7.55 13.07
N ILE A 148 2.29 8.33 13.63
CA ILE A 148 3.66 8.47 13.12
C ILE A 148 4.39 7.12 13.21
N ASP A 149 4.35 6.45 14.37
CA ASP A 149 4.96 5.13 14.56
C ASP A 149 4.43 4.11 13.53
N PHE A 150 3.11 4.11 13.27
CA PHE A 150 2.50 3.24 12.27
C PHE A 150 3.03 3.54 10.85
N LEU A 151 3.11 4.81 10.48
CA LEU A 151 3.61 5.23 9.16
C LEU A 151 5.08 4.87 8.97
N GLU A 152 5.91 4.95 10.02
CA GLU A 152 7.32 4.60 9.99
C GLU A 152 7.59 3.10 9.85
N MET A 153 6.65 2.24 10.24
CA MET A 153 6.83 0.79 10.14
C MET A 153 7.16 0.30 8.74
N GLU A 154 6.67 0.98 7.69
CA GLU A 154 6.91 0.60 6.29
C GLU A 154 7.41 1.80 5.49
N PRO A 155 8.66 1.77 4.98
CA PRO A 155 9.25 2.89 4.26
C PRO A 155 8.42 3.42 3.08
N LYS A 156 7.69 2.54 2.39
CA LYS A 156 6.84 2.93 1.27
C LYS A 156 5.59 3.70 1.73
N VAL A 157 5.02 3.31 2.88
CA VAL A 157 3.89 4.03 3.49
C VAL A 157 4.36 5.39 3.98
N TRP A 158 5.51 5.46 4.64
CA TRP A 158 6.14 6.70 5.06
C TRP A 158 6.38 7.67 3.90
N GLN A 159 6.95 7.17 2.82
CA GLN A 159 7.18 7.96 1.61
C GLN A 159 5.88 8.51 1.04
N GLN A 160 4.83 7.67 0.94
CA GLN A 160 3.53 8.10 0.43
C GLN A 160 2.87 9.13 1.35
N ALA A 161 2.93 8.96 2.66
CA ALA A 161 2.43 9.93 3.62
C ALA A 161 3.12 11.30 3.45
N ASN A 162 4.43 11.32 3.28
CA ASN A 162 5.18 12.55 3.07
C ASN A 162 4.89 13.19 1.71
N GLN A 163 4.71 12.41 0.64
CA GLN A 163 4.28 12.92 -0.67
C GLN A 163 2.88 13.56 -0.59
N LEU A 164 1.93 12.92 0.12
CA LEU A 164 0.61 13.50 0.37
C LEU A 164 0.72 14.83 1.10
N ARG A 165 1.50 14.88 2.18
CA ARG A 165 1.70 16.11 2.96
C ARG A 165 2.27 17.23 2.13
N GLN A 166 3.30 16.97 1.32
CA GLN A 166 3.90 17.96 0.42
C GLN A 166 2.89 18.49 -0.60
N ARG A 167 2.02 17.63 -1.15
CA ARG A 167 0.95 18.02 -2.09
C ARG A 167 -0.02 19.04 -1.50
N PHE A 168 -0.25 18.98 -0.18
CA PHE A 168 -1.08 19.94 0.57
C PHE A 168 -0.26 21.03 1.26
N GLY A 169 0.99 21.26 0.87
CA GLY A 169 1.84 22.32 1.43
C GLY A 169 2.30 22.07 2.88
N GLN A 170 2.11 20.86 3.41
CA GLN A 170 2.54 20.50 4.75
C GLN A 170 4.04 20.10 4.76
N LYS A 171 4.74 20.42 5.85
CA LYS A 171 6.13 19.97 6.03
C LYS A 171 6.19 18.44 6.14
N PRO A 172 7.22 17.79 5.57
CA PRO A 172 7.45 16.36 5.75
C PRO A 172 7.51 15.99 7.23
N LEU A 173 7.04 14.79 7.55
CA LEU A 173 7.25 14.19 8.86
C LEU A 173 8.75 13.93 9.06
N LYS A 174 9.20 14.12 10.28
CA LYS A 174 10.54 13.73 10.69
C LYS A 174 10.46 12.39 11.40
N THR A 175 11.42 11.52 11.12
CA THR A 175 11.57 10.27 11.89
C THR A 175 11.83 10.61 13.34
N GLY A 176 11.15 9.91 14.26
CA GLY A 176 11.50 9.95 15.66
C GLY A 176 12.90 9.36 15.84
N ASN A 177 13.81 10.11 16.45
CA ASN A 177 15.12 9.59 16.87
C ASN A 177 14.93 8.63 18.03
#